data_df88b8d06c85665cd17823e58af4be16
#
_entry.id   df88b8d06c85665cd17823e58af4be16
#
_cell.length_a   1.000
_cell.length_b   1.000
_cell.length_c   1.000
_cell.angle_alpha   90.00
_cell.angle_beta   90.00
_cell.angle_gamma   90.00
#
_symmetry.space_group_name_H-M   'P 1'
#
loop_
_entity.id
_entity.type
_entity.pdbx_description
1 polymer ?
#
loop_
_entity_poly.entity_id
_entity_poly.type
_entity_poly.pdbx_seq_one_letter_code
_entity_poly.pdbx_strand_id
1 'polypeptide(L)'
;MRNIETERLLLTPWTLAEEDVEGLFEYASDPEVGPNAGWKPHADKAESAQIIKELFMPHEVWAIREKRTGKIMGSIGLEPDRRREDVASREMGYSLGKAFWGKGYMTEAAKAVIDYAFTQEKEPIVILAICTGPDNQRSQRVIEKCGFVYEGRQRKGYHIYDGSDRDNLVYSMLREEWEQRKNRG
;
A
#
# COMPACT_ATOMS: atom_id res chain seq x y z
N MET A 1 -14.01 3.50 -7.65
CA MET A 1 -13.25 2.39 -7.00
C MET A 1 -14.22 1.38 -6.41
N ARG A 2 -13.98 0.06 -6.55
CA ARG A 2 -14.84 -1.03 -6.02
C ARG A 2 -14.23 -1.63 -4.75
N ASN A 3 -15.07 -2.29 -3.94
CA ASN A 3 -14.57 -3.12 -2.84
C ASN A 3 -13.81 -4.33 -3.40
N ILE A 4 -12.80 -4.76 -2.65
CA ILE A 4 -12.04 -5.99 -2.92
C ILE A 4 -12.18 -6.87 -1.68
N GLU A 5 -12.61 -8.11 -1.89
CA GLU A 5 -12.85 -9.07 -0.82
C GLU A 5 -11.86 -10.23 -0.93
N THR A 6 -11.32 -10.63 0.22
CA THR A 6 -10.41 -11.77 0.36
C THR A 6 -10.95 -12.75 1.41
N GLU A 7 -10.20 -13.74 1.82
CA GLU A 7 -10.60 -14.68 2.87
C GLU A 7 -10.89 -13.97 4.20
N ARG A 8 -9.96 -13.11 4.65
CA ARG A 8 -10.02 -12.46 5.98
C ARG A 8 -10.30 -10.97 5.92
N LEU A 9 -10.20 -10.34 4.72
CA LEU A 9 -10.19 -8.89 4.58
C LEU A 9 -11.31 -8.40 3.68
N LEU A 10 -11.77 -7.18 3.98
CA LEU A 10 -12.58 -6.36 3.10
C LEU A 10 -11.85 -5.03 2.88
N LEU A 11 -11.44 -4.77 1.65
CA LEU A 11 -10.83 -3.52 1.23
C LEU A 11 -11.93 -2.60 0.71
N THR A 12 -12.13 -1.45 1.36
CA THR A 12 -13.19 -0.48 1.02
C THR A 12 -12.61 0.87 0.68
N PRO A 13 -13.23 1.66 -0.22
CA PRO A 13 -12.90 3.07 -0.32
C PRO A 13 -12.97 3.76 1.04
N TRP A 14 -12.10 4.74 1.25
CA TRP A 14 -12.15 5.58 2.44
C TRP A 14 -13.30 6.58 2.35
N THR A 15 -13.89 6.90 3.51
CA THR A 15 -14.92 7.93 3.68
C THR A 15 -14.57 8.86 4.85
N LEU A 16 -15.33 9.95 5.01
CA LEU A 16 -15.21 10.81 6.19
C LEU A 16 -16.13 10.36 7.36
N ALA A 17 -16.66 9.14 7.33
CA ALA A 17 -17.36 8.58 8.46
C ALA A 17 -16.44 8.52 9.70
N GLU A 18 -17.02 8.69 10.88
CA GLU A 18 -16.26 8.73 12.13
C GLU A 18 -15.43 7.47 12.32
N GLU A 19 -15.95 6.31 11.97
CA GLU A 19 -15.24 5.02 12.05
C GLU A 19 -13.99 4.95 11.17
N ASP A 20 -14.01 5.59 9.99
CA ASP A 20 -12.86 5.63 9.08
C ASP A 20 -11.78 6.57 9.62
N VAL A 21 -12.18 7.75 10.06
CA VAL A 21 -11.28 8.74 10.64
C VAL A 21 -10.61 8.17 11.91
N GLU A 22 -11.40 7.56 12.78
CA GLU A 22 -10.89 6.92 14.00
C GLU A 22 -9.96 5.73 13.70
N GLY A 23 -10.37 4.88 12.77
CA GLY A 23 -9.57 3.72 12.35
C GLY A 23 -8.23 4.12 11.73
N LEU A 24 -8.19 5.20 10.92
CA LEU A 24 -6.94 5.74 10.42
C LEU A 24 -6.10 6.28 11.56
N PHE A 25 -6.68 7.13 12.42
CA PHE A 25 -5.95 7.74 13.54
C PHE A 25 -5.35 6.68 14.47
N GLU A 26 -6.08 5.63 14.79
CA GLU A 26 -5.63 4.57 15.70
C GLU A 26 -4.28 3.98 15.30
N TYR A 27 -4.09 3.66 14.00
CA TYR A 27 -2.82 3.08 13.57
C TYR A 27 -1.82 4.13 13.08
N ALA A 28 -2.28 5.27 12.58
CA ALA A 28 -1.42 6.29 12.00
C ALA A 28 -0.76 7.20 13.06
N SER A 29 -1.30 7.25 14.28
CA SER A 29 -0.68 7.92 15.42
C SER A 29 0.44 7.10 16.07
N ASP A 30 0.57 5.81 15.73
CA ASP A 30 1.64 4.95 16.28
C ASP A 30 3.01 5.38 15.73
N PRO A 31 3.98 5.75 16.63
CA PRO A 31 5.30 6.22 16.21
C PRO A 31 6.15 5.16 15.51
N GLU A 32 5.76 3.90 15.52
CA GLU A 32 6.45 2.85 14.78
C GLU A 32 5.85 2.58 13.40
N VAL A 33 4.66 3.11 13.08
CA VAL A 33 4.01 2.90 11.78
C VAL A 33 4.42 3.96 10.78
N GLY A 34 4.12 5.23 11.06
CA GLY A 34 4.38 6.34 10.15
C GLY A 34 5.84 6.46 9.71
N PRO A 35 6.81 6.52 10.62
CA PRO A 35 8.23 6.66 10.27
C PRO A 35 8.77 5.56 9.35
N ASN A 36 8.31 4.32 9.52
CA ASN A 36 8.68 3.23 8.60
C ASN A 36 8.14 3.43 7.18
N ALA A 37 7.00 4.09 7.05
CA ALA A 37 6.41 4.45 5.76
C ALA A 37 6.92 5.82 5.22
N GLY A 38 7.59 6.62 6.06
CA GLY A 38 8.20 7.91 5.68
C GLY A 38 7.35 9.13 6.02
N TRP A 39 6.24 8.98 6.76
CA TRP A 39 5.37 10.07 7.17
C TRP A 39 5.30 10.21 8.70
N LYS A 40 4.98 11.44 9.15
CA LYS A 40 4.88 11.80 10.56
C LYS A 40 3.65 11.11 11.19
N PRO A 41 3.77 10.57 12.42
CA PRO A 41 2.58 10.11 13.16
C PRO A 41 1.52 11.20 13.24
N HIS A 42 0.26 10.86 13.00
CA HIS A 42 -0.85 11.81 13.04
C HIS A 42 -1.02 12.36 14.46
N ALA A 43 -1.16 13.69 14.57
CA ALA A 43 -1.29 14.36 15.84
C ALA A 43 -2.70 14.22 16.43
N ASP A 44 -3.72 14.20 15.58
CA ASP A 44 -5.12 14.11 15.98
C ASP A 44 -6.02 13.52 14.86
N LYS A 45 -7.31 13.35 15.17
CA LYS A 45 -8.31 12.86 14.21
C LYS A 45 -8.58 13.86 13.08
N ALA A 46 -8.39 15.16 13.29
CA ALA A 46 -8.59 16.17 12.25
C ALA A 46 -7.54 16.02 11.14
N GLU A 47 -6.27 15.78 11.51
CA GLU A 47 -5.21 15.44 10.55
C GLU A 47 -5.55 14.16 9.76
N SER A 48 -6.03 13.12 10.44
CA SER A 48 -6.48 11.89 9.78
C SER A 48 -7.62 12.15 8.79
N ALA A 49 -8.60 12.95 9.16
CA ALA A 49 -9.71 13.31 8.27
C ALA A 49 -9.22 14.11 7.05
N GLN A 50 -8.25 14.99 7.24
CA GLN A 50 -7.64 15.75 6.14
C GLN A 50 -6.90 14.81 5.17
N ILE A 51 -6.10 13.87 5.68
CA ILE A 51 -5.40 12.86 4.86
C ILE A 51 -6.40 12.01 4.06
N ILE A 52 -7.47 11.54 4.69
CA ILE A 52 -8.53 10.81 3.96
C ILE A 52 -9.08 11.66 2.82
N LYS A 53 -9.47 12.90 3.11
CA LYS A 53 -10.10 13.80 2.14
C LYS A 53 -9.18 14.18 0.98
N GLU A 54 -7.92 14.51 1.27
CA GLU A 54 -7.01 15.11 0.29
C GLU A 54 -6.14 14.08 -0.44
N LEU A 55 -5.82 12.94 0.20
CA LEU A 55 -4.94 11.93 -0.36
C LEU A 55 -5.65 10.62 -0.70
N PHE A 56 -6.54 10.11 0.16
CA PHE A 56 -7.09 8.78 -0.06
C PHE A 56 -8.32 8.79 -0.97
N MET A 57 -9.28 9.71 -0.74
CA MET A 57 -10.51 9.77 -1.54
C MET A 57 -10.29 10.14 -3.01
N PRO A 58 -9.35 11.05 -3.38
CA PRO A 58 -9.08 11.37 -4.78
C PRO A 58 -8.29 10.28 -5.53
N HIS A 59 -7.69 9.34 -4.82
CA HIS A 59 -6.82 8.30 -5.37
C HIS A 59 -7.37 6.90 -5.11
N GLU A 60 -6.77 5.89 -5.74
CA GLU A 60 -7.14 4.48 -5.54
C GLU A 60 -6.52 3.92 -4.26
N VAL A 61 -7.00 4.38 -3.10
CA VAL A 61 -6.55 3.93 -1.78
C VAL A 61 -7.71 3.27 -1.03
N TRP A 62 -7.50 2.06 -0.55
CA TRP A 62 -8.47 1.29 0.24
C TRP A 62 -8.11 1.26 1.72
N ALA A 63 -9.12 1.34 2.58
CA ALA A 63 -9.03 0.91 3.97
C ALA A 63 -9.00 -0.62 4.01
N ILE A 64 -8.07 -1.20 4.73
CA ILE A 64 -8.00 -2.65 4.97
C ILE A 64 -8.80 -2.95 6.24
N ARG A 65 -9.92 -3.65 6.12
CA ARG A 65 -10.78 -4.04 7.25
C ARG A 65 -10.69 -5.54 7.51
N GLU A 66 -10.61 -5.91 8.79
CA GLU A 66 -10.77 -7.31 9.19
C GLU A 66 -12.26 -7.69 9.10
N LYS A 67 -12.61 -8.70 8.30
CA LYS A 67 -14.02 -9.10 8.10
C LYS A 67 -14.72 -9.48 9.39
N ARG A 68 -14.02 -10.13 10.29
CA ARG A 68 -14.61 -10.63 11.55
C ARG A 68 -15.07 -9.52 12.50
N THR A 69 -14.36 -8.39 12.52
CA THR A 69 -14.59 -7.30 13.49
C THR A 69 -15.01 -5.98 12.84
N GLY A 70 -14.81 -5.82 11.53
CA GLY A 70 -14.96 -4.55 10.82
C GLY A 70 -13.80 -3.56 11.08
N LYS A 71 -12.85 -3.92 11.96
CA LYS A 71 -11.76 -3.02 12.38
C LYS A 71 -10.84 -2.68 11.21
N ILE A 72 -10.54 -1.39 11.07
CA ILE A 72 -9.53 -0.90 10.13
C ILE A 72 -8.14 -1.25 10.67
N MET A 73 -7.34 -1.87 9.84
CA MET A 73 -6.00 -2.35 10.19
C MET A 73 -4.88 -1.56 9.48
N GLY A 74 -5.20 -0.87 8.39
CA GLY A 74 -4.22 -0.19 7.58
C GLY A 74 -4.81 0.33 6.28
N SER A 75 -3.94 0.71 5.36
CA SER A 75 -4.29 1.16 4.01
C SER A 75 -3.42 0.51 2.95
N ILE A 76 -3.94 0.41 1.73
CA ILE A 76 -3.22 -0.01 0.54
C ILE A 76 -3.78 0.74 -0.66
N GLY A 77 -2.91 1.17 -1.58
CA GLY A 77 -3.34 1.95 -2.73
C GLY A 77 -2.48 1.77 -3.96
N LEU A 78 -2.97 2.32 -5.07
CA LEU A 78 -2.31 2.41 -6.36
C LEU A 78 -2.15 3.88 -6.74
N GLU A 79 -0.91 4.28 -6.99
CA GLU A 79 -0.53 5.64 -7.37
C GLU A 79 0.16 5.64 -8.76
N PRO A 80 0.28 6.80 -9.42
CA PRO A 80 1.13 6.92 -10.59
C PRO A 80 2.58 6.56 -10.27
N ASP A 81 3.19 5.69 -11.08
CA ASP A 81 4.63 5.42 -10.96
C ASP A 81 5.43 6.57 -11.59
N ARG A 82 5.99 7.41 -10.73
CA ARG A 82 6.75 8.61 -11.13
C ARG A 82 8.16 8.29 -11.66
N ARG A 83 8.58 7.04 -11.63
CA ARG A 83 9.89 6.60 -12.12
C ARG A 83 9.87 6.12 -13.57
N ARG A 84 8.68 5.89 -14.13
CA ARG A 84 8.49 5.41 -15.51
C ARG A 84 7.64 6.38 -16.30
N GLU A 85 8.31 7.17 -17.14
CA GLU A 85 7.63 8.07 -18.09
C GLU A 85 7.12 7.24 -19.28
N ASP A 86 5.94 7.57 -19.77
CA ASP A 86 5.30 6.97 -20.96
C ASP A 86 5.12 5.42 -20.92
N VAL A 87 5.27 4.81 -19.77
CA VAL A 87 4.99 3.38 -19.55
C VAL A 87 3.68 3.26 -18.79
N ALA A 88 2.79 2.40 -19.26
CA ALA A 88 1.53 2.08 -18.55
C ALA A 88 1.83 1.34 -17.24
N SER A 89 2.11 2.11 -16.20
CA SER A 89 2.57 1.64 -14.89
C SER A 89 1.76 2.24 -13.74
N ARG A 90 1.78 1.57 -12.61
CA ARG A 90 1.30 2.06 -11.31
C ARG A 90 2.33 1.69 -10.25
N GLU A 91 2.30 2.41 -9.13
CA GLU A 91 3.05 2.07 -7.93
C GLU A 91 2.10 1.70 -6.80
N MET A 92 2.34 0.57 -6.16
CA MET A 92 1.59 0.14 -4.99
C MET A 92 2.26 0.65 -3.72
N GLY A 93 1.47 1.26 -2.84
CA GLY A 93 1.88 1.69 -1.50
C GLY A 93 0.97 1.12 -0.43
N TYR A 94 1.49 0.87 0.77
CA TYR A 94 0.69 0.38 1.88
C TYR A 94 1.26 0.75 3.26
N SER A 95 0.39 0.76 4.24
CA SER A 95 0.73 0.80 5.66
C SER A 95 -0.17 -0.14 6.46
N LEU A 96 0.33 -0.69 7.57
CA LEU A 96 -0.40 -1.60 8.44
C LEU A 96 -0.10 -1.27 9.91
N GLY A 97 -1.14 -1.22 10.73
CA GLY A 97 -1.02 -1.01 12.17
C GLY A 97 -0.19 -2.10 12.83
N LYS A 98 0.63 -1.73 13.81
CA LYS A 98 1.59 -2.60 14.49
C LYS A 98 0.96 -3.87 15.07
N ALA A 99 -0.25 -3.78 15.64
CA ALA A 99 -0.98 -4.91 16.20
C ALA A 99 -1.28 -6.04 15.18
N PHE A 100 -1.17 -5.76 13.89
CA PHE A 100 -1.49 -6.66 12.79
C PHE A 100 -0.26 -7.20 12.04
N TRP A 101 0.95 -6.75 12.43
CA TRP A 101 2.19 -7.23 11.80
C TRP A 101 2.42 -8.73 12.02
N GLY A 102 3.13 -9.36 11.09
CA GLY A 102 3.53 -10.76 11.18
C GLY A 102 2.42 -11.80 10.93
N LYS A 103 1.16 -11.36 10.73
CA LYS A 103 -0.01 -12.25 10.60
C LYS A 103 -0.43 -12.55 9.16
N GLY A 104 0.32 -12.04 8.17
CA GLY A 104 0.06 -12.26 6.75
C GLY A 104 -1.00 -11.37 6.12
N TYR A 105 -1.65 -10.49 6.88
CA TYR A 105 -2.71 -9.62 6.37
C TYR A 105 -2.25 -8.73 5.21
N MET A 106 -1.10 -8.07 5.31
CA MET A 106 -0.62 -7.23 4.22
C MET A 106 -0.28 -8.04 2.96
N THR A 107 0.27 -9.25 3.09
CA THR A 107 0.51 -10.12 1.94
C THR A 107 -0.80 -10.52 1.25
N GLU A 108 -1.85 -10.79 2.00
CA GLU A 108 -3.19 -11.11 1.49
C GLU A 108 -3.80 -9.91 0.76
N ALA A 109 -3.78 -8.72 1.38
CA ALA A 109 -4.27 -7.48 0.77
C ALA A 109 -3.50 -7.13 -0.51
N ALA A 110 -2.16 -7.21 -0.47
CA ALA A 110 -1.30 -6.89 -1.62
C ALA A 110 -1.58 -7.81 -2.81
N LYS A 111 -1.72 -9.12 -2.60
CA LYS A 111 -2.07 -10.06 -3.68
C LYS A 111 -3.41 -9.70 -4.33
N ALA A 112 -4.41 -9.34 -3.54
CA ALA A 112 -5.72 -8.94 -4.06
C ALA A 112 -5.67 -7.63 -4.87
N VAL A 113 -4.85 -6.66 -4.43
CA VAL A 113 -4.63 -5.40 -5.15
C VAL A 113 -3.80 -5.61 -6.41
N ILE A 114 -2.80 -6.51 -6.41
CA ILE A 114 -2.06 -6.90 -7.62
C ILE A 114 -3.02 -7.48 -8.67
N ASP A 115 -3.89 -8.40 -8.26
CA ASP A 115 -4.91 -8.98 -9.15
C ASP A 115 -5.85 -7.89 -9.68
N TYR A 116 -6.30 -6.98 -8.82
CA TYR A 116 -7.10 -5.84 -9.23
C TYR A 116 -6.37 -4.99 -10.28
N ALA A 117 -5.11 -4.60 -10.01
CA ALA A 117 -4.35 -3.72 -10.88
C ALA A 117 -4.18 -4.30 -12.30
N PHE A 118 -3.83 -5.58 -12.40
CA PHE A 118 -3.63 -6.22 -13.70
C PHE A 118 -4.91 -6.64 -14.43
N THR A 119 -6.06 -6.65 -13.75
CA THR A 119 -7.35 -6.96 -14.37
C THR A 119 -8.15 -5.74 -14.82
N GLN A 120 -7.64 -4.51 -14.67
CA GLN A 120 -8.32 -3.32 -15.16
C GLN A 120 -8.29 -3.28 -16.70
N GLU A 121 -9.49 -3.28 -17.32
CA GLU A 121 -9.62 -3.25 -18.79
C GLU A 121 -9.52 -1.83 -19.36
N LYS A 122 -9.98 -0.84 -18.59
CA LYS A 122 -10.01 0.57 -19.05
C LYS A 122 -8.64 1.24 -19.07
N GLU A 123 -7.79 0.88 -18.13
CA GLU A 123 -6.42 1.40 -18.00
C GLU A 123 -5.45 0.25 -17.76
N PRO A 124 -5.20 -0.58 -18.77
CA PRO A 124 -4.34 -1.76 -18.61
C PRO A 124 -2.90 -1.30 -18.33
N ILE A 125 -2.31 -1.80 -17.25
CA ILE A 125 -0.91 -1.59 -16.94
C ILE A 125 -0.06 -2.77 -17.41
N VAL A 126 1.18 -2.52 -17.78
CA VAL A 126 2.16 -3.55 -18.15
C VAL A 126 3.09 -3.89 -17.01
N ILE A 127 3.21 -3.01 -16.02
CA ILE A 127 4.11 -3.16 -14.88
C ILE A 127 3.51 -2.53 -13.63
N LEU A 128 3.63 -3.21 -12.51
CA LEU A 128 3.32 -2.70 -11.18
C LEU A 128 4.60 -2.57 -10.37
N ALA A 129 4.89 -1.36 -9.89
CA ALA A 129 6.05 -1.06 -9.07
C ALA A 129 5.71 -1.02 -7.59
N ILE A 130 6.72 -1.17 -6.77
CA ILE A 130 6.67 -0.94 -5.32
C ILE A 130 8.07 -0.60 -4.82
N CYS A 131 8.18 0.26 -3.81
CA CYS A 131 9.44 0.51 -3.16
C CYS A 131 9.32 0.47 -1.64
N THR A 132 10.46 0.29 -0.97
CA THR A 132 10.55 0.29 0.49
C THR A 132 11.93 0.77 0.96
N GLY A 133 12.02 1.22 2.21
CA GLY A 133 13.31 1.55 2.82
C GLY A 133 14.18 0.31 3.05
N PRO A 134 15.52 0.44 2.99
CA PRO A 134 16.44 -0.68 3.21
C PRO A 134 16.29 -1.33 4.59
N ASP A 135 15.90 -0.57 5.59
CA ASP A 135 15.73 -1.05 6.97
C ASP A 135 14.36 -1.66 7.25
N ASN A 136 13.39 -1.50 6.33
CA ASN A 136 12.05 -2.04 6.48
C ASN A 136 11.95 -3.51 5.99
N GLN A 137 12.60 -4.42 6.72
CA GLN A 137 12.62 -5.85 6.41
C GLN A 137 11.21 -6.48 6.35
N ARG A 138 10.24 -5.95 7.12
CA ARG A 138 8.86 -6.47 7.08
C ARG A 138 8.22 -6.21 5.73
N SER A 139 8.36 -5.01 5.20
CA SER A 139 7.87 -4.66 3.86
C SER A 139 8.57 -5.47 2.78
N GLN A 140 9.90 -5.62 2.85
CA GLN A 140 10.67 -6.45 1.91
C GLN A 140 10.12 -7.88 1.84
N ARG A 141 9.85 -8.52 3.00
CA ARG A 141 9.26 -9.87 3.04
C ARG A 141 7.85 -9.94 2.44
N VAL A 142 7.03 -8.90 2.57
CA VAL A 142 5.72 -8.83 1.91
C VAL A 142 5.90 -8.76 0.41
N ILE A 143 6.77 -7.87 -0.08
CA ILE A 143 7.09 -7.67 -1.48
C ILE A 143 7.57 -8.97 -2.14
N GLU A 144 8.53 -9.64 -1.51
CA GLU A 144 9.08 -10.93 -1.96
C GLU A 144 8.00 -12.04 -2.01
N LYS A 145 7.16 -12.15 -0.95
CA LYS A 145 6.06 -13.13 -0.91
C LYS A 145 4.97 -12.86 -1.95
N CYS A 146 4.80 -11.62 -2.36
CA CYS A 146 3.92 -11.27 -3.48
C CYS A 146 4.58 -11.55 -4.83
N GLY A 147 5.91 -11.76 -4.84
CA GLY A 147 6.68 -12.18 -6.01
C GLY A 147 7.14 -11.06 -6.90
N PHE A 148 7.30 -9.88 -6.37
CA PHE A 148 7.99 -8.80 -7.06
C PHE A 148 9.47 -9.12 -7.27
N VAL A 149 10.01 -8.63 -8.38
CA VAL A 149 11.43 -8.76 -8.73
C VAL A 149 12.17 -7.50 -8.30
N TYR A 150 13.32 -7.68 -7.65
CA TYR A 150 14.19 -6.58 -7.24
C TYR A 150 14.87 -5.95 -8.45
N GLU A 151 14.74 -4.63 -8.61
CA GLU A 151 15.37 -3.87 -9.70
C GLU A 151 16.67 -3.18 -9.28
N GLY A 152 16.75 -2.76 -8.02
CA GLY A 152 17.92 -2.04 -7.54
C GLY A 152 17.66 -1.08 -6.39
N ARG A 153 18.73 -0.38 -5.98
CA ARG A 153 18.72 0.63 -4.92
C ARG A 153 18.82 2.03 -5.51
N GLN A 154 17.80 2.84 -5.27
CA GLN A 154 17.77 4.26 -5.60
C GLN A 154 18.29 5.06 -4.41
N ARG A 155 19.47 5.70 -4.56
CA ARG A 155 20.04 6.53 -3.49
C ARG A 155 19.21 7.79 -3.33
N LYS A 156 18.90 8.18 -2.07
CA LYS A 156 18.07 9.34 -1.71
C LYS A 156 16.75 9.38 -2.47
N GLY A 157 16.14 8.21 -2.66
CA GLY A 157 14.93 8.05 -3.45
C GLY A 157 13.64 8.47 -2.75
N TYR A 158 13.71 8.83 -1.47
CA TYR A 158 12.54 9.23 -0.70
C TYR A 158 12.88 10.31 0.33
N HIS A 159 12.13 11.41 0.31
CA HIS A 159 12.23 12.48 1.29
C HIS A 159 11.35 12.17 2.51
N ILE A 160 11.95 12.12 3.70
CA ILE A 160 11.27 11.80 4.97
C ILE A 160 10.71 13.09 5.58
N TYR A 161 9.63 12.98 6.34
CA TYR A 161 8.98 14.11 6.99
C TYR A 161 9.88 14.91 7.94
N ASP A 162 10.96 14.33 8.44
CA ASP A 162 11.94 14.99 9.33
C ASP A 162 13.01 15.81 8.57
N GLY A 163 12.90 15.89 7.23
CA GLY A 163 13.82 16.59 6.35
C GLY A 163 15.01 15.74 5.89
N SER A 164 15.12 14.51 6.32
CA SER A 164 16.15 13.58 5.85
C SER A 164 15.75 12.88 4.55
N ASP A 165 16.74 12.34 3.84
CA ASP A 165 16.51 11.50 2.68
C ASP A 165 16.92 10.07 2.97
N ARG A 166 16.13 9.10 2.53
CA ARG A 166 16.49 7.70 2.59
C ARG A 166 16.60 7.09 1.19
N ASP A 167 17.35 6.02 1.09
CA ASP A 167 17.38 5.20 -0.12
C ASP A 167 16.10 4.37 -0.24
N ASN A 168 15.71 4.06 -1.46
CA ASN A 168 14.66 3.10 -1.74
C ASN A 168 15.23 1.84 -2.35
N LEU A 169 14.74 0.68 -1.92
CA LEU A 169 14.80 -0.56 -2.66
C LEU A 169 13.60 -0.61 -3.59
N VAL A 170 13.86 -0.72 -4.87
CA VAL A 170 12.83 -0.68 -5.94
C VAL A 170 12.57 -2.10 -6.43
N TYR A 171 11.31 -2.44 -6.58
CA TYR A 171 10.84 -3.74 -7.06
C TYR A 171 9.73 -3.52 -8.08
N SER A 172 9.53 -4.48 -8.97
CA SER A 172 8.41 -4.49 -9.89
C SER A 172 7.90 -5.89 -10.18
N MET A 173 6.73 -5.93 -10.81
CA MET A 173 6.13 -7.13 -11.39
C MET A 173 5.60 -6.79 -12.77
N LEU A 174 6.01 -7.53 -13.78
CA LEU A 174 5.47 -7.43 -15.14
C LEU A 174 4.12 -8.15 -15.24
N ARG A 175 3.27 -7.70 -16.15
CA ARG A 175 2.00 -8.37 -16.46
C ARG A 175 2.20 -9.85 -16.80
N GLU A 176 3.20 -10.15 -17.64
CA GLU A 176 3.50 -11.52 -18.06
C GLU A 176 3.91 -12.41 -16.88
N GLU A 177 4.62 -11.87 -15.90
CA GLU A 177 5.01 -12.60 -14.69
C GLU A 177 3.80 -12.91 -13.82
N TRP A 178 2.86 -11.97 -13.70
CA TRP A 178 1.59 -12.17 -12.99
C TRP A 178 0.75 -13.23 -13.70
N GLU A 179 0.57 -13.17 -15.02
CA GLU A 179 -0.18 -14.13 -15.83
C GLU A 179 0.38 -15.55 -15.71
N GLN A 180 1.73 -15.71 -15.79
CA GLN A 180 2.39 -17.00 -15.63
C GLN A 180 2.13 -17.63 -14.26
N ARG A 181 2.04 -16.82 -13.21
CA ARG A 181 1.74 -17.31 -11.84
C ARG A 181 0.29 -17.75 -11.71
N LYS A 182 -0.65 -17.02 -12.29
CA LYS A 182 -2.06 -17.38 -12.30
C LYS A 182 -2.30 -18.71 -13.01
N ASN A 183 -1.55 -18.99 -14.07
CA ASN A 183 -1.67 -20.23 -14.85
C ASN A 183 -1.02 -21.45 -14.16
N ARG A 184 -0.20 -21.25 -13.13
CA ARG A 184 0.48 -22.32 -12.39
C ARG A 184 -0.20 -22.69 -11.05
N GLY A 185 -1.11 -21.93 -10.55
CA GLY A 185 -1.84 -22.11 -9.29
C GLY A 185 -3.27 -22.49 -9.50
#